data_25ff97c61681b7ce553c2506ed59d7a5
#
_entry.id   25ff97c61681b7ce553c2506ed59d7a5
#
_cell.length_a   1.000
_cell.length_b   1.000
_cell.length_c   1.000
_cell.angle_alpha   90.00
_cell.angle_beta   90.00
_cell.angle_gamma   90.00
#
_symmetry.space_group_name_H-M   'P 1'
#
loop_
_entity.id
_entity.type
_entity.pdbx_description
1 polymer ?
#
loop_
_entity_poly.entity_id
_entity_poly.type
_entity_poly.pdbx_seq_one_letter_code
_entity_poly.pdbx_strand_id
1 'polypeptide(L)'
;MELTDKNYEKIIKNNENPVFIDFYSPTCGPCQMLMEVMENGLEKYGEENNIIVAKCDVSRNPKLAEAFKVQSVPFTIAVMPDGKLKYPELGLKDSSYYFGIIDKLANKGSFFSKLFG
;
A
#
# COMPACT_ATOMS: atom_id res chain seq x y z
N MET A 1 -2.78 6.94 5.84
CA MET A 1 -1.77 7.77 6.53
C MET A 1 -0.69 8.24 5.56
N GLU A 2 -0.06 9.36 5.82
CA GLU A 2 1.03 9.84 4.98
C GLU A 2 2.36 9.20 5.38
N LEU A 3 3.02 8.60 4.40
CA LEU A 3 4.38 8.07 4.57
C LEU A 3 5.36 9.10 4.01
N THR A 4 6.37 9.45 4.80
CA THR A 4 7.33 10.49 4.43
C THR A 4 8.77 10.03 4.65
N ASP A 5 9.71 10.78 4.05
CA ASP A 5 11.14 10.55 4.28
C ASP A 5 11.52 10.66 5.76
N LYS A 6 10.69 11.34 6.55
CA LYS A 6 10.96 11.54 8.00
C LYS A 6 10.39 10.40 8.85
N ASN A 7 9.25 9.80 8.46
CA ASN A 7 8.58 8.82 9.32
C ASN A 7 8.68 7.38 8.87
N TYR A 8 9.31 7.11 7.71
CA TYR A 8 9.29 5.77 7.13
C TYR A 8 9.99 4.72 8.02
N GLU A 9 11.04 5.10 8.73
CA GLU A 9 11.73 4.17 9.62
C GLU A 9 10.81 3.67 10.72
N LYS A 10 10.07 4.59 11.32
CA LYS A 10 9.14 4.25 12.39
C LYS A 10 7.99 3.38 11.88
N ILE A 11 7.49 3.69 10.69
CA ILE A 11 6.31 3.01 10.13
C ILE A 11 6.66 1.69 9.48
N ILE A 12 7.75 1.62 8.72
CA ILE A 12 8.11 0.44 7.95
C ILE A 12 9.04 -0.48 8.73
N LYS A 13 10.13 0.04 9.29
CA LYS A 13 11.15 -0.81 9.92
C LYS A 13 10.73 -1.39 11.26
N ASN A 14 9.94 -0.66 12.01
CA ASN A 14 9.56 -1.08 13.36
C ASN A 14 8.13 -1.59 13.44
N ASN A 15 7.54 -1.97 12.31
CA ASN A 15 6.17 -2.42 12.28
C ASN A 15 6.07 -3.94 12.21
N GLU A 16 5.20 -4.50 13.03
CA GLU A 16 4.91 -5.93 13.03
C GLU A 16 3.88 -6.33 11.96
N ASN A 17 3.26 -5.34 11.32
CA ASN A 17 2.20 -5.56 10.34
C ASN A 17 2.65 -5.15 8.95
N PRO A 18 2.08 -5.75 7.89
CA PRO A 18 2.38 -5.30 6.52
C PRO A 18 1.96 -3.85 6.30
N VAL A 19 2.67 -3.18 5.41
CA VAL A 19 2.36 -1.82 4.97
C VAL A 19 2.09 -1.84 3.47
N PHE A 20 0.91 -1.39 3.08
CA PHE A 20 0.55 -1.23 1.66
C PHE A 20 0.72 0.24 1.31
N ILE A 21 1.56 0.54 0.31
CA ILE A 21 1.94 1.91 -0.02
C ILE A 21 1.42 2.30 -1.41
N ASP A 22 0.74 3.44 -1.48
CA ASP A 22 0.37 4.11 -2.72
C ASP A 22 1.32 5.29 -2.96
N PHE A 23 2.19 5.17 -3.97
CA PHE A 23 3.03 6.28 -4.40
C PHE A 23 2.28 7.10 -5.43
N TYR A 24 2.18 8.40 -5.19
CA TYR A 24 1.37 9.29 -6.02
C TYR A 24 2.07 10.63 -6.25
N SER A 25 1.51 11.41 -7.15
CA SER A 25 1.87 12.81 -7.37
C SER A 25 0.60 13.65 -7.34
N PRO A 26 0.64 14.88 -6.80
CA PRO A 26 -0.54 15.75 -6.73
C PRO A 26 -1.14 16.10 -8.08
N THR A 27 -0.36 16.01 -9.16
CA THR A 27 -0.81 16.38 -10.51
C THR A 27 -1.22 15.17 -11.35
N CYS A 28 -1.27 13.99 -10.76
CA CYS A 28 -1.57 12.75 -11.46
C CYS A 28 -3.07 12.44 -11.38
N GLY A 29 -3.77 12.44 -12.53
CA GLY A 29 -5.21 12.16 -12.58
C GLY A 29 -5.58 10.77 -12.05
N PRO A 30 -4.96 9.69 -12.56
CA PRO A 30 -5.23 8.33 -12.04
C PRO A 30 -4.93 8.17 -10.56
N CYS A 31 -3.94 8.91 -10.05
CA CYS A 31 -3.62 8.89 -8.62
C CYS A 31 -4.79 9.43 -7.79
N GLN A 32 -5.49 10.44 -8.29
CA GLN A 32 -6.64 11.00 -7.59
C GLN A 32 -7.78 9.98 -7.48
N MET A 33 -7.97 9.17 -8.50
CA MET A 33 -8.97 8.11 -8.49
C MET A 33 -8.62 7.04 -7.44
N LEU A 34 -7.35 6.68 -7.32
CA LEU A 34 -6.92 5.73 -6.29
C LEU A 34 -7.08 6.32 -4.90
N MET A 35 -6.82 7.61 -4.74
CA MET A 35 -7.06 8.28 -3.46
C MET A 35 -8.51 8.19 -3.02
N GLU A 36 -9.45 8.30 -3.94
CA GLU A 36 -10.87 8.14 -3.62
C GLU A 36 -11.15 6.72 -3.13
N VAL A 37 -10.55 5.71 -3.74
CA VAL A 37 -10.69 4.32 -3.26
C VAL A 37 -10.16 4.20 -1.84
N MET A 38 -9.02 4.80 -1.55
CA MET A 38 -8.42 4.77 -0.23
C MET A 38 -9.31 5.45 0.81
N GLU A 39 -9.79 6.64 0.52
CA GLU A 39 -10.63 7.41 1.43
C GLU A 39 -12.01 6.77 1.63
N ASN A 40 -12.54 6.12 0.59
CA ASN A 40 -13.87 5.54 0.62
C ASN A 40 -13.94 4.11 1.15
N GLY A 41 -12.87 3.61 1.74
CA GLY A 41 -12.95 2.31 2.40
C GLY A 41 -11.68 1.51 2.51
N LEU A 42 -10.72 1.69 1.60
CA LEU A 42 -9.52 0.85 1.60
C LEU A 42 -8.67 1.05 2.86
N GLU A 43 -8.49 2.30 3.31
CA GLU A 43 -7.74 2.58 4.54
C GLU A 43 -8.39 1.92 5.74
N LYS A 44 -9.71 2.05 5.86
CA LYS A 44 -10.45 1.44 6.95
C LYS A 44 -10.38 -0.07 6.90
N TYR A 45 -10.54 -0.64 5.71
CA TYR A 45 -10.46 -2.09 5.54
C TYR A 45 -9.09 -2.64 5.91
N GLY A 46 -8.03 -1.91 5.53
CA GLY A 46 -6.67 -2.27 5.94
C GLY A 46 -6.54 -2.23 7.46
N GLU A 47 -6.98 -1.16 8.08
CA GLU A 47 -6.92 -1.00 9.53
C GLU A 47 -7.65 -2.14 10.26
N GLU A 48 -8.84 -2.51 9.80
CA GLU A 48 -9.62 -3.61 10.37
C GLU A 48 -8.90 -4.97 10.24
N ASN A 49 -7.97 -5.09 9.30
CA ASN A 49 -7.23 -6.32 9.05
C ASN A 49 -5.76 -6.23 9.47
N ASN A 50 -5.41 -5.23 10.27
CA ASN A 50 -4.05 -5.01 10.78
C ASN A 50 -3.03 -4.77 9.67
N ILE A 51 -3.46 -4.12 8.59
CA ILE A 51 -2.60 -3.70 7.49
C ILE A 51 -2.57 -2.18 7.49
N ILE A 52 -1.36 -1.59 7.50
CA ILE A 52 -1.22 -0.16 7.36
C ILE A 52 -1.38 0.19 5.88
N VAL A 53 -2.33 1.05 5.56
CA VAL A 53 -2.50 1.58 4.21
C VAL A 53 -1.96 3.00 4.21
N ALA A 54 -0.85 3.21 3.50
CA ALA A 54 -0.13 4.46 3.48
C ALA A 54 -0.07 5.04 2.07
N LYS A 55 0.08 6.35 1.99
CA LYS A 55 0.32 7.04 0.71
C LYS A 55 1.57 7.89 0.82
N CYS A 56 2.30 8.03 -0.29
CA CYS A 56 3.56 8.75 -0.33
C CYS A 56 3.60 9.64 -1.58
N ASP A 57 3.72 10.94 -1.36
CA ASP A 57 3.87 11.91 -2.44
C ASP A 57 5.32 11.89 -2.92
N VAL A 58 5.56 11.38 -4.13
CA VAL A 58 6.92 11.24 -4.67
C VAL A 58 7.60 12.59 -4.91
N SER A 59 6.83 13.66 -5.12
CA SER A 59 7.41 14.98 -5.34
C SER A 59 8.00 15.58 -4.06
N ARG A 60 7.53 15.13 -2.90
CA ARG A 60 7.98 15.64 -1.60
C ARG A 60 8.88 14.65 -0.85
N ASN A 61 8.96 13.42 -1.31
CA ASN A 61 9.69 12.36 -0.61
C ASN A 61 10.63 11.64 -1.56
N PRO A 62 11.67 12.36 -2.06
CA PRO A 62 12.58 11.80 -3.05
C PRO A 62 13.38 10.60 -2.55
N LYS A 63 13.66 10.52 -1.25
CA LYS A 63 14.41 9.39 -0.70
C LYS A 63 13.60 8.10 -0.79
N LEU A 64 12.31 8.15 -0.44
CA LEU A 64 11.43 7.00 -0.54
C LEU A 64 11.19 6.62 -2.00
N ALA A 65 10.96 7.60 -2.87
CA ALA A 65 10.78 7.34 -4.30
C ALA A 65 11.99 6.63 -4.89
N GLU A 66 13.19 7.06 -4.52
CA GLU A 66 14.43 6.42 -4.98
C GLU A 66 14.59 5.02 -4.38
N ALA A 67 14.35 4.87 -3.09
CA ALA A 67 14.50 3.58 -2.39
C ALA A 67 13.60 2.50 -3.01
N PHE A 68 12.39 2.87 -3.41
CA PHE A 68 11.45 1.93 -4.05
C PHE A 68 11.54 1.96 -5.57
N LYS A 69 12.46 2.74 -6.13
CA LYS A 69 12.68 2.86 -7.58
C LYS A 69 11.40 3.26 -8.33
N VAL A 70 10.65 4.18 -7.76
CA VAL A 70 9.40 4.64 -8.37
C VAL A 70 9.72 5.59 -9.53
N GLN A 71 9.35 5.19 -10.75
CA GLN A 71 9.59 5.97 -11.96
C GLN A 71 8.31 6.56 -12.53
N SER A 72 7.17 5.98 -12.20
CA SER A 72 5.86 6.44 -12.68
C SER A 72 4.84 6.21 -11.58
N VAL A 73 3.75 6.99 -11.61
CA VAL A 73 2.67 6.90 -10.62
C VAL A 73 1.32 6.78 -11.32
N PRO A 74 0.30 6.18 -10.67
CA PRO A 74 0.38 5.57 -9.35
C PRO A 74 1.18 4.27 -9.37
N PHE A 75 1.88 4.01 -8.29
CA PHE A 75 2.60 2.77 -8.10
C PHE A 75 2.31 2.26 -6.69
N THR A 76 1.84 1.03 -6.58
CA THR A 76 1.54 0.44 -5.27
C THR A 76 2.43 -0.76 -5.01
N ILE A 77 2.75 -0.97 -3.74
CA ILE A 77 3.60 -2.09 -3.33
C ILE A 77 3.35 -2.36 -1.85
N ALA A 78 3.52 -3.60 -1.44
CA ALA A 78 3.43 -3.97 -0.03
C ALA A 78 4.82 -4.26 0.54
N VAL A 79 5.04 -3.83 1.78
CA VAL A 79 6.24 -4.14 2.55
C VAL A 79 5.82 -5.06 3.69
N MET A 80 6.41 -6.25 3.73
CA MET A 80 6.12 -7.23 4.77
C MET A 80 6.94 -6.94 6.04
N PRO A 81 6.54 -7.47 7.20
CA PRO A 81 7.28 -7.24 8.45
C PRO A 81 8.75 -7.65 8.39
N ASP A 82 9.09 -8.63 7.56
CA ASP A 82 10.48 -9.08 7.37
C ASP A 82 11.26 -8.22 6.36
N GLY A 83 10.62 -7.16 5.83
CA GLY A 83 11.24 -6.27 4.86
C GLY A 83 11.06 -6.69 3.41
N LYS A 84 10.47 -7.84 3.15
CA LYS A 84 10.24 -8.29 1.76
C LYS A 84 9.19 -7.43 1.09
N LEU A 85 9.40 -7.14 -0.18
CA LEU A 85 8.47 -6.40 -1.02
C LEU A 85 7.57 -7.37 -1.77
N LYS A 86 6.27 -7.07 -1.79
CA LYS A 86 5.28 -7.90 -2.50
C LYS A 86 4.30 -7.04 -3.28
N TYR A 87 3.76 -7.63 -4.32
CA TYR A 87 2.66 -7.07 -5.13
C TYR A 87 2.96 -5.70 -5.72
N PRO A 88 4.13 -5.51 -6.40
CA PRO A 88 4.35 -4.24 -7.11
C PRO A 88 3.38 -4.12 -8.27
N GLU A 89 2.74 -2.96 -8.39
CA GLU A 89 1.78 -2.73 -9.47
C GLU A 89 1.87 -1.29 -9.95
N LEU A 90 2.08 -1.12 -11.25
CA LEU A 90 2.13 0.19 -11.89
C LEU A 90 0.79 0.49 -12.54
N GLY A 91 0.29 1.70 -12.33
CA GLY A 91 -0.94 2.16 -12.93
C GLY A 91 -2.17 1.88 -12.08
N LEU A 92 -3.27 2.49 -12.45
CA LEU A 92 -4.54 2.36 -11.73
C LEU A 92 -5.20 1.03 -12.07
N LYS A 93 -5.68 0.34 -11.03
CA LYS A 93 -6.46 -0.89 -11.15
C LYS A 93 -7.86 -0.65 -10.59
N ASP A 94 -8.75 -1.63 -10.77
CA ASP A 94 -10.07 -1.58 -10.16
C ASP A 94 -9.96 -1.64 -8.64
N SER A 95 -10.94 -1.07 -7.95
CA SER A 95 -10.96 -1.09 -6.48
C SER A 95 -10.87 -2.52 -5.94
N SER A 96 -11.51 -3.48 -6.61
CA SER A 96 -11.46 -4.90 -6.20
C SER A 96 -10.03 -5.45 -6.15
N TYR A 97 -9.15 -4.97 -7.02
CA TYR A 97 -7.74 -5.38 -6.98
C TYR A 97 -7.11 -5.00 -5.65
N TYR A 98 -7.31 -3.75 -5.23
CA TYR A 98 -6.69 -3.23 -4.00
C TYR A 98 -7.26 -3.91 -2.75
N PHE A 99 -8.57 -4.10 -2.70
CA PHE A 99 -9.17 -4.86 -1.60
C PHE A 99 -8.66 -6.29 -1.57
N GLY A 100 -8.46 -6.88 -2.76
CA GLY A 100 -7.88 -8.22 -2.90
C GLY A 100 -6.46 -8.30 -2.36
N ILE A 101 -5.65 -7.25 -2.55
CA ILE A 101 -4.30 -7.20 -1.99
C ILE A 101 -4.37 -7.20 -0.46
N ILE A 102 -5.26 -6.41 0.13
CA ILE A 102 -5.43 -6.40 1.58
C ILE A 102 -5.82 -7.80 2.08
N ASP A 103 -6.71 -8.48 1.37
CA ASP A 103 -7.10 -9.86 1.72
C ASP A 103 -5.91 -10.80 1.69
N LYS A 104 -5.06 -10.70 0.68
CA LYS A 104 -3.85 -11.52 0.57
C LYS A 104 -2.88 -11.23 1.70
N LEU A 105 -2.69 -9.96 2.04
CA LEU A 105 -1.80 -9.56 3.14
C LEU A 105 -2.34 -10.04 4.48
N ALA A 106 -3.64 -10.09 4.63
CA ALA A 106 -4.31 -10.58 5.84
C ALA A 106 -4.51 -12.09 5.87
N ASN A 107 -4.07 -12.82 4.83
CA ASN A 107 -4.21 -14.27 4.70
C ASN A 107 -5.66 -14.77 4.72
N LYS A 108 -6.60 -13.97 4.23
CA LYS A 108 -8.01 -14.39 4.20
C LYS A 108 -8.25 -15.55 3.26
N GLY A 109 -7.50 -15.64 2.16
CA GLY A 109 -7.56 -16.78 1.27
C GLY A 109 -7.14 -18.07 1.97
N SER A 110 -6.08 -18.00 2.81
CA SER A 110 -5.61 -19.13 3.59
C SER A 110 -6.66 -19.58 4.61
N PHE A 111 -7.39 -18.63 5.17
CA PHE A 111 -8.48 -18.94 6.09
C PHE A 111 -9.53 -19.84 5.42
N PHE A 112 -9.95 -19.49 4.21
CA PHE A 112 -10.87 -20.31 3.45
C PHE A 112 -10.31 -21.69 3.16
N SER A 113 -9.04 -21.79 2.81
CA SER A 113 -8.39 -23.07 2.57
C SER A 113 -8.42 -23.96 3.83
N LYS A 114 -8.21 -23.36 5.00
CA LYS A 114 -8.24 -24.09 6.26
C LYS A 114 -9.65 -24.58 6.60
N LEU A 115 -10.67 -23.80 6.25
CA LEU A 115 -12.06 -24.17 6.53
C LEU A 115 -12.55 -25.32 5.63
N PHE A 116 -12.17 -25.32 4.37
CA PHE A 116 -12.72 -26.23 3.38
C PHE A 116 -11.72 -27.25 2.84
N GLY A 117 -10.48 -27.09 3.22
CA GLY A 117 -9.43 -28.01 2.85
C GLY A 117 -9.11 -28.96 3.99
#